data_0378bd6ef7cf5773734d7f4ba55769b5
#
_entry.id   0378bd6ef7cf5773734d7f4ba55769b5
#
_cell.length_a   1.000
_cell.length_b   1.000
_cell.length_c   1.000
_cell.angle_alpha   90.00
_cell.angle_beta   90.00
_cell.angle_gamma   90.00
#
_symmetry.space_group_name_H-M   'P 1'
#
loop_
_entity.id
_entity.type
_entity.pdbx_description
1 polymer ?
#
loop_
_entity_poly.entity_id
_entity_poly.type
_entity_poly.pdbx_seq_one_letter_code
_entity_poly.pdbx_strand_id
1 'polypeptide(L)'
;MQQFVETIKIKDGKALNLSFHQSRMCRTMRHFFADAPVPALADVLSPTPDMQFYKARVLYDGQGVVDVQYAPYTMREIRSLKVVVDDRIDYSFKSADRSSLNRLTTQKGDCDEIIIVKNGLVTDTSFTNIAVFDGEQWLTPRHPLLMGTKRASLLEKHILKEADISVETLMRAQKVSLINAMIDLGEREIALENVIGFRPPSNQIPFAVQSDSVRHPIRFRSLRTDF
;
A
#
# COMPACT_ATOMS: atom_id res chain seq x y z
N MET A 1 -21.35 18.07 -9.15
CA MET A 1 -20.72 18.41 -7.85
C MET A 1 -19.59 17.42 -7.60
N GLN A 2 -18.47 17.84 -7.02
CA GLN A 2 -17.37 16.94 -6.69
C GLN A 2 -17.79 15.97 -5.58
N GLN A 3 -17.53 14.68 -5.80
CA GLN A 3 -17.93 13.60 -4.89
C GLN A 3 -16.73 12.87 -4.30
N PHE A 4 -16.90 12.40 -3.09
CA PHE A 4 -15.89 11.67 -2.32
C PHE A 4 -16.46 10.38 -1.78
N VAL A 5 -15.58 9.46 -1.38
CA VAL A 5 -16.00 8.16 -0.88
C VAL A 5 -15.29 7.81 0.44
N GLU A 6 -16.03 7.18 1.33
CA GLU A 6 -15.44 6.35 2.37
C GLU A 6 -15.64 4.88 2.03
N THR A 7 -14.64 4.06 2.34
CA THR A 7 -14.70 2.60 2.18
C THR A 7 -14.35 1.99 3.52
N ILE A 8 -15.34 1.42 4.19
CA ILE A 8 -15.28 1.03 5.59
C ILE A 8 -15.41 -0.48 5.68
N LYS A 9 -14.50 -1.13 6.44
CA LYS A 9 -14.55 -2.57 6.72
C LYS A 9 -15.64 -2.83 7.74
N ILE A 10 -16.59 -3.68 7.36
CA ILE A 10 -17.56 -4.26 8.28
C ILE A 10 -17.09 -5.67 8.61
N LYS A 11 -16.95 -5.96 9.88
CA LYS A 11 -16.60 -7.29 10.37
C LYS A 11 -17.54 -7.65 11.52
N ASP A 12 -18.21 -8.80 11.41
CA ASP A 12 -19.14 -9.30 12.42
C ASP A 12 -20.17 -8.24 12.82
N GLY A 13 -20.77 -7.57 11.84
CA GLY A 13 -21.76 -6.52 12.03
C GLY A 13 -21.21 -5.19 12.59
N LYS A 14 -19.91 -5.00 12.66
CA LYS A 14 -19.30 -3.79 13.24
C LYS A 14 -18.46 -3.03 12.20
N ALA A 15 -18.65 -1.71 12.13
CA ALA A 15 -17.82 -0.82 11.34
C ALA A 15 -16.47 -0.59 12.04
N LEU A 16 -15.37 -0.94 11.38
CA LEU A 16 -14.02 -0.83 11.96
C LEU A 16 -13.38 0.53 11.65
N ASN A 17 -12.57 1.04 12.58
CA ASN A 17 -11.83 2.30 12.46
C ASN A 17 -12.72 3.50 12.11
N LEU A 18 -13.97 3.52 12.57
CA LEU A 18 -14.99 4.50 12.18
C LEU A 18 -14.56 5.93 12.50
N SER A 19 -13.87 6.17 13.64
CA SER A 19 -13.35 7.48 14.03
C SER A 19 -12.35 8.05 13.02
N PHE A 20 -11.48 7.23 12.45
CA PHE A 20 -10.53 7.65 11.42
C PHE A 20 -11.21 7.97 10.09
N HIS A 21 -12.26 7.23 9.73
CA HIS A 21 -13.11 7.52 8.58
C HIS A 21 -13.85 8.83 8.78
N GLN A 22 -14.46 9.04 9.95
CA GLN A 22 -15.12 10.29 10.31
C GLN A 22 -14.17 11.48 10.24
N SER A 23 -12.97 11.35 10.79
CA SER A 23 -11.94 12.40 10.76
C SER A 23 -11.52 12.75 9.33
N ARG A 24 -11.39 11.75 8.44
CA ARG A 24 -11.07 12.00 7.03
C ARG A 24 -12.22 12.68 6.31
N MET A 25 -13.46 12.23 6.50
CA MET A 25 -14.65 12.88 5.96
C MET A 25 -14.73 14.34 6.44
N CYS A 26 -14.56 14.60 7.74
CA CYS A 26 -14.53 15.95 8.28
C CYS A 26 -13.49 16.85 7.60
N ARG A 27 -12.27 16.34 7.39
CA ARG A 27 -11.21 17.08 6.69
C ARG A 27 -11.60 17.39 5.24
N THR A 28 -12.18 16.42 4.53
CA THR A 28 -12.63 16.59 3.15
C THR A 28 -13.77 17.61 3.06
N MET A 29 -14.78 17.47 3.90
CA MET A 29 -15.93 18.37 3.94
C MET A 29 -15.51 19.82 4.23
N ARG A 30 -14.66 20.03 5.23
CA ARG A 30 -14.15 21.36 5.59
C ARG A 30 -13.32 22.00 4.48
N HIS A 31 -12.61 21.19 3.70
CA HIS A 31 -11.76 21.69 2.60
C HIS A 31 -12.59 22.12 1.38
N PHE A 32 -13.58 21.31 0.97
CA PHE A 32 -14.32 21.53 -0.27
C PHE A 32 -15.70 22.19 -0.06
N PHE A 33 -16.27 22.06 1.14
CA PHE A 33 -17.65 22.43 1.43
C PHE A 33 -17.75 23.06 2.83
N ALA A 34 -17.01 24.14 3.08
CA ALA A 34 -16.75 24.69 4.40
C ALA A 34 -18.01 24.95 5.26
N ASP A 35 -19.11 25.37 4.60
CA ASP A 35 -20.38 25.71 5.26
C ASP A 35 -21.36 24.52 5.34
N ALA A 36 -21.01 23.35 4.77
CA ALA A 36 -21.88 22.20 4.78
C ALA A 36 -21.77 21.43 6.09
N PRO A 37 -22.89 20.92 6.65
CA PRO A 37 -22.85 20.06 7.82
C PRO A 37 -22.15 18.75 7.49
N VAL A 38 -21.27 18.31 8.40
CA VAL A 38 -20.56 17.03 8.23
C VAL A 38 -21.46 15.89 8.72
N PRO A 39 -21.84 14.92 7.86
CA PRO A 39 -22.64 13.77 8.31
C PRO A 39 -21.88 12.93 9.34
N ALA A 40 -22.59 12.42 10.33
CA ALA A 40 -22.03 11.45 11.26
C ALA A 40 -22.12 10.03 10.63
N LEU A 41 -20.97 9.42 10.37
CA LEU A 41 -20.93 8.08 9.78
C LEU A 41 -21.63 7.02 10.64
N ALA A 42 -21.66 7.21 11.95
CA ALA A 42 -22.38 6.33 12.86
C ALA A 42 -23.89 6.32 12.62
N ASP A 43 -24.46 7.45 12.18
CA ASP A 43 -25.91 7.60 11.94
C ASP A 43 -26.33 7.09 10.56
N VAL A 44 -25.41 7.06 9.60
CA VAL A 44 -25.69 6.64 8.24
C VAL A 44 -25.37 5.16 7.97
N LEU A 45 -24.58 4.54 8.83
CA LEU A 45 -24.22 3.13 8.71
C LEU A 45 -25.14 2.24 9.55
N SER A 46 -25.71 1.23 8.91
CA SER A 46 -26.59 0.24 9.55
C SER A 46 -26.15 -1.18 9.21
N PRO A 47 -24.94 -1.62 9.63
CA PRO A 47 -24.49 -2.97 9.40
C PRO A 47 -25.30 -3.96 10.24
N THR A 48 -25.63 -5.13 9.65
CA THR A 48 -26.37 -6.20 10.32
C THR A 48 -25.42 -7.30 10.83
N PRO A 49 -25.79 -8.08 11.86
CA PRO A 49 -24.92 -9.10 12.48
C PRO A 49 -24.43 -10.18 11.51
N ASP A 50 -25.18 -10.45 10.44
CA ASP A 50 -24.82 -11.41 9.38
C ASP A 50 -23.73 -10.92 8.45
N MET A 51 -23.40 -9.63 8.47
CA MET A 51 -22.29 -9.06 7.69
C MET A 51 -20.94 -9.43 8.29
N GLN A 52 -20.44 -10.64 8.01
CA GLN A 52 -19.17 -11.14 8.57
C GLN A 52 -17.96 -10.43 8.02
N PHE A 53 -17.88 -10.25 6.68
CA PHE A 53 -16.80 -9.53 6.03
C PHE A 53 -17.30 -8.75 4.82
N TYR A 54 -17.68 -7.52 5.06
CA TYR A 54 -18.30 -6.64 4.07
C TYR A 54 -17.52 -5.32 3.92
N LYS A 55 -17.73 -4.70 2.80
CA LYS A 55 -17.31 -3.34 2.50
C LYS A 55 -18.55 -2.44 2.48
N ALA A 56 -18.60 -1.45 3.35
CA ALA A 56 -19.51 -0.33 3.25
C ALA A 56 -18.86 0.78 2.43
N ARG A 57 -19.50 1.19 1.34
CA ARG A 57 -19.09 2.33 0.51
C ARG A 57 -20.06 3.47 0.75
N VAL A 58 -19.58 4.57 1.31
CA VAL A 58 -20.34 5.81 1.55
C VAL A 58 -19.90 6.83 0.52
N LEU A 59 -20.79 7.24 -0.36
CA LEU A 59 -20.60 8.32 -1.32
C LEU A 59 -21.18 9.61 -0.74
N TYR A 60 -20.44 10.71 -0.79
CA TYR A 60 -20.87 11.99 -0.22
C TYR A 60 -20.34 13.20 -1.03
N ASP A 61 -21.01 14.32 -0.87
CA ASP A 61 -20.65 15.61 -1.44
C ASP A 61 -21.08 16.76 -0.50
N GLY A 62 -21.12 18.01 -1.00
CA GLY A 62 -21.50 19.19 -0.22
C GLY A 62 -22.94 19.21 0.27
N GLN A 63 -23.81 18.34 -0.21
CA GLN A 63 -25.20 18.22 0.26
C GLN A 63 -25.35 17.10 1.33
N GLY A 64 -24.29 16.35 1.58
CA GLY A 64 -24.27 15.27 2.56
C GLY A 64 -23.98 13.90 1.96
N VAL A 65 -24.53 12.85 2.56
CA VAL A 65 -24.41 11.49 2.04
C VAL A 65 -25.36 11.28 0.89
N VAL A 66 -24.80 10.87 -0.26
CA VAL A 66 -25.54 10.60 -1.50
C VAL A 66 -26.00 9.15 -1.55
N ASP A 67 -25.15 8.21 -1.12
CA ASP A 67 -25.41 6.78 -1.23
C ASP A 67 -24.58 5.96 -0.23
N VAL A 68 -25.17 4.85 0.26
CA VAL A 68 -24.49 3.87 1.12
C VAL A 68 -24.74 2.48 0.56
N GLN A 69 -23.68 1.80 0.15
CA GLN A 69 -23.73 0.46 -0.39
C GLN A 69 -22.94 -0.52 0.48
N TYR A 70 -23.52 -1.71 0.70
CA TYR A 70 -22.86 -2.83 1.35
C TYR A 70 -22.64 -3.96 0.35
N ALA A 71 -21.45 -4.52 0.34
CA ALA A 71 -21.12 -5.68 -0.49
C ALA A 71 -20.18 -6.62 0.26
N PRO A 72 -20.34 -7.94 0.12
CA PRO A 72 -19.32 -8.90 0.54
C PRO A 72 -17.98 -8.50 -0.05
N TYR A 73 -16.91 -8.63 0.73
CA TYR A 73 -15.58 -8.26 0.26
C TYR A 73 -14.69 -9.47 0.09
N THR A 74 -14.15 -9.62 -1.11
CA THR A 74 -13.08 -10.58 -1.41
C THR A 74 -11.80 -9.79 -1.68
N MET A 75 -10.73 -10.15 -0.97
CA MET A 75 -9.44 -9.51 -1.13
C MET A 75 -8.84 -9.87 -2.49
N ARG A 76 -8.54 -8.84 -3.28
CA ARG A 76 -7.84 -9.03 -4.56
C ARG A 76 -6.45 -9.60 -4.31
N GLU A 77 -6.06 -10.57 -5.10
CA GLU A 77 -4.70 -11.08 -5.10
C GLU A 77 -3.79 -10.09 -5.83
N ILE A 78 -2.65 -9.79 -5.21
CA ILE A 78 -1.60 -8.92 -5.75
C ILE A 78 -0.28 -9.59 -5.41
N ARG A 79 0.49 -9.95 -6.43
CA ARG A 79 1.78 -10.64 -6.30
C ARG A 79 2.93 -9.82 -6.82
N SER A 80 2.66 -8.84 -7.71
CA SER A 80 3.68 -8.07 -8.40
C SER A 80 3.30 -6.60 -8.50
N LEU A 81 4.33 -5.74 -8.43
CA LEU A 81 4.19 -4.29 -8.46
C LEU A 81 5.12 -3.68 -9.51
N LYS A 82 4.60 -2.73 -10.28
CA LYS A 82 5.37 -1.92 -11.22
C LYS A 82 5.64 -0.54 -10.63
N VAL A 83 6.89 -0.12 -10.58
CA VAL A 83 7.22 1.26 -10.20
C VAL A 83 6.83 2.20 -11.35
N VAL A 84 6.03 3.21 -11.04
CA VAL A 84 5.56 4.26 -11.97
C VAL A 84 5.82 5.62 -11.35
N VAL A 85 6.47 6.50 -12.09
CA VAL A 85 6.81 7.86 -11.63
C VAL A 85 5.81 8.85 -12.21
N ASP A 86 5.18 9.65 -11.33
CA ASP A 86 4.37 10.80 -11.73
C ASP A 86 4.43 11.89 -10.65
N ASP A 87 5.23 12.93 -10.89
CA ASP A 87 5.42 14.04 -9.95
C ASP A 87 4.21 14.99 -9.88
N ARG A 88 3.30 14.87 -10.84
CA ARG A 88 2.11 15.75 -10.94
C ARG A 88 0.85 15.10 -10.39
N ILE A 89 0.89 13.81 -10.05
CA ILE A 89 -0.28 13.12 -9.49
C ILE A 89 -0.76 13.82 -8.21
N ASP A 90 -2.06 14.06 -8.11
CA ASP A 90 -2.74 14.48 -6.89
C ASP A 90 -3.94 13.57 -6.63
N TYR A 91 -3.97 13.00 -5.44
CA TYR A 91 -5.08 12.22 -4.87
C TYR A 91 -5.13 12.41 -3.35
N SER A 92 -4.88 13.63 -2.89
CA SER A 92 -4.79 13.98 -1.46
C SER A 92 -6.11 13.77 -0.71
N PHE A 93 -7.21 13.76 -1.44
CA PHE A 93 -8.55 13.45 -0.95
C PHE A 93 -9.12 12.24 -1.69
N LYS A 94 -9.93 11.44 -0.98
CA LYS A 94 -10.49 10.20 -1.53
C LYS A 94 -11.66 10.50 -2.49
N SER A 95 -11.33 11.11 -3.65
CA SER A 95 -12.30 11.42 -4.70
C SER A 95 -13.00 10.17 -5.23
N ALA A 96 -14.26 10.30 -5.58
CA ALA A 96 -14.99 9.31 -6.38
C ALA A 96 -14.44 9.22 -7.81
N ASP A 97 -13.97 10.33 -8.35
CA ASP A 97 -13.21 10.36 -9.60
C ASP A 97 -11.79 9.82 -9.37
N ARG A 98 -11.48 8.73 -10.06
CA ARG A 98 -10.18 8.03 -10.03
C ARG A 98 -9.44 8.09 -11.36
N SER A 99 -9.83 8.99 -12.25
CA SER A 99 -9.28 9.06 -13.61
C SER A 99 -7.75 9.18 -13.64
N SER A 100 -7.16 10.00 -12.73
CA SER A 100 -5.71 10.15 -12.60
C SER A 100 -5.02 8.84 -12.17
N LEU A 101 -5.55 8.15 -11.16
CA LEU A 101 -5.02 6.84 -10.72
C LEU A 101 -5.22 5.75 -11.78
N ASN A 102 -6.39 5.74 -12.44
CA ASN A 102 -6.68 4.77 -13.51
C ASN A 102 -5.72 4.93 -14.69
N ARG A 103 -5.39 6.17 -15.07
CA ARG A 103 -4.37 6.47 -16.08
C ARG A 103 -3.00 5.90 -15.70
N LEU A 104 -2.59 6.01 -14.44
CA LEU A 104 -1.31 5.43 -14.00
C LEU A 104 -1.35 3.90 -14.01
N THR A 105 -2.47 3.30 -13.60
CA THR A 105 -2.62 1.83 -13.60
C THR A 105 -2.50 1.21 -14.98
N THR A 106 -2.75 1.95 -16.08
CA THR A 106 -2.51 1.42 -17.44
C THR A 106 -1.03 1.13 -17.70
N GLN A 107 -0.12 1.71 -16.92
CA GLN A 107 1.33 1.54 -17.07
C GLN A 107 1.88 0.31 -16.31
N LYS A 108 1.04 -0.46 -15.65
CA LYS A 108 1.46 -1.62 -14.84
C LYS A 108 2.08 -2.75 -15.67
N GLY A 109 1.80 -2.82 -16.98
CA GLY A 109 2.20 -3.94 -17.84
C GLY A 109 1.61 -5.25 -17.32
N ASP A 110 2.44 -6.29 -17.21
CA ASP A 110 2.05 -7.61 -16.71
C ASP A 110 1.97 -7.72 -15.18
N CYS A 111 2.31 -6.64 -14.45
CA CYS A 111 2.17 -6.62 -13.00
C CYS A 111 0.70 -6.48 -12.56
N ASP A 112 0.41 -6.95 -11.35
CA ASP A 112 -0.95 -6.87 -10.79
C ASP A 112 -1.34 -5.45 -10.42
N GLU A 113 -0.34 -4.64 -9.95
CA GLU A 113 -0.59 -3.29 -9.43
C GLU A 113 0.67 -2.41 -9.63
N ILE A 114 0.56 -1.11 -9.34
CA ILE A 114 1.64 -0.13 -9.41
C ILE A 114 2.07 0.34 -8.02
N ILE A 115 3.34 0.71 -7.90
CA ILE A 115 3.85 1.62 -6.85
C ILE A 115 4.06 2.99 -7.48
N ILE A 116 3.47 4.00 -6.91
CA ILE A 116 3.58 5.38 -7.40
C ILE A 116 4.74 6.07 -6.67
N VAL A 117 5.65 6.62 -7.47
CA VAL A 117 6.76 7.45 -7.00
C VAL A 117 6.49 8.90 -7.40
N LYS A 118 6.58 9.80 -6.43
CA LYS A 118 6.41 11.24 -6.62
C LYS A 118 7.59 11.97 -6.00
N ASN A 119 8.22 12.85 -6.77
CA ASN A 119 9.42 13.61 -6.35
C ASN A 119 10.53 12.70 -5.79
N GLY A 120 10.76 11.55 -6.42
CA GLY A 120 11.78 10.58 -6.02
C GLY A 120 11.42 9.70 -4.82
N LEU A 121 10.26 9.89 -4.19
CA LEU A 121 9.80 9.14 -3.03
C LEU A 121 8.61 8.25 -3.35
N VAL A 122 8.62 7.06 -2.77
CA VAL A 122 7.49 6.14 -2.78
C VAL A 122 6.31 6.78 -2.04
N THR A 123 5.12 6.65 -2.60
CA THR A 123 3.89 7.18 -2.00
C THR A 123 2.89 6.06 -1.69
N ASP A 124 2.10 5.64 -2.67
CA ASP A 124 1.01 4.67 -2.54
C ASP A 124 1.00 3.71 -3.73
N THR A 125 0.13 2.70 -3.70
CA THR A 125 -0.36 2.05 -4.91
C THR A 125 -1.59 2.80 -5.45
N SER A 126 -2.27 2.25 -6.45
CA SER A 126 -3.50 2.88 -6.91
C SER A 126 -4.63 2.85 -5.87
N PHE A 127 -4.58 2.01 -4.84
CA PHE A 127 -5.68 1.88 -3.85
C PHE A 127 -5.23 1.48 -2.43
N THR A 128 -3.93 1.33 -2.17
CA THR A 128 -3.39 1.03 -0.84
C THR A 128 -2.29 2.02 -0.47
N ASN A 129 -2.12 2.27 0.83
CA ASN A 129 -0.86 2.76 1.34
C ASN A 129 0.16 1.61 1.40
N ILE A 130 1.43 1.94 1.59
CA ILE A 130 2.54 1.01 1.63
C ILE A 130 3.14 1.01 3.04
N ALA A 131 3.44 -0.17 3.55
CA ALA A 131 4.28 -0.37 4.72
C ALA A 131 5.51 -1.18 4.33
N VAL A 132 6.67 -0.80 4.83
CA VAL A 132 7.97 -1.38 4.51
C VAL A 132 8.64 -1.82 5.80
N PHE A 133 9.06 -3.08 5.90
CA PHE A 133 9.82 -3.59 7.04
C PHE A 133 11.31 -3.55 6.74
N ASP A 134 12.07 -2.78 7.51
CA ASP A 134 13.51 -2.58 7.31
C ASP A 134 14.40 -3.63 8.01
N GLY A 135 13.78 -4.53 8.79
CA GLY A 135 14.44 -5.53 9.62
C GLY A 135 14.24 -5.30 11.12
N GLU A 136 13.86 -4.09 11.51
CA GLU A 136 13.64 -3.70 12.91
C GLU A 136 12.22 -3.18 13.14
N GLN A 137 11.70 -2.38 12.20
CA GLN A 137 10.43 -1.69 12.37
C GLN A 137 9.67 -1.57 11.05
N TRP A 138 8.37 -1.33 11.15
CA TRP A 138 7.53 -1.02 10.01
C TRP A 138 7.53 0.48 9.72
N LEU A 139 7.95 0.84 8.51
CA LEU A 139 7.96 2.21 8.00
C LEU A 139 6.82 2.42 7.00
N THR A 140 6.34 3.65 6.87
CA THR A 140 5.37 4.05 5.84
C THR A 140 5.76 5.39 5.26
N PRO A 141 5.52 5.66 3.97
CA PRO A 141 5.83 6.95 3.37
C PRO A 141 5.28 8.12 4.20
N ARG A 142 6.15 9.10 4.50
CA ARG A 142 5.78 10.34 5.20
C ARG A 142 4.76 11.14 4.41
N HIS A 143 4.89 11.13 3.09
CA HIS A 143 4.07 11.89 2.15
C HIS A 143 3.29 10.94 1.23
N PRO A 144 2.29 10.18 1.76
CA PRO A 144 1.45 9.36 0.90
C PRO A 144 0.58 10.25 0.00
N LEU A 145 0.07 9.70 -1.10
CA LEU A 145 -0.94 10.41 -1.89
C LEU A 145 -2.22 10.58 -1.08
N LEU A 146 -2.68 9.51 -0.42
CA LEU A 146 -3.87 9.54 0.42
C LEU A 146 -3.52 9.23 1.87
N MET A 147 -3.96 10.08 2.79
CA MET A 147 -3.93 9.79 4.23
C MET A 147 -4.93 8.69 4.57
N GLY A 148 -4.49 7.41 4.47
CA GLY A 148 -5.34 6.25 4.67
C GLY A 148 -5.74 6.04 6.14
N THR A 149 -6.95 5.56 6.36
CA THR A 149 -7.51 5.35 7.72
C THR A 149 -6.83 4.20 8.45
N LYS A 150 -6.45 3.13 7.75
CA LYS A 150 -5.64 2.04 8.33
C LYS A 150 -4.24 2.53 8.70
N ARG A 151 -3.58 3.27 7.78
CA ARG A 151 -2.29 3.90 8.05
C ARG A 151 -2.35 4.77 9.31
N ALA A 152 -3.35 5.66 9.42
CA ALA A 152 -3.53 6.53 10.57
C ALA A 152 -3.70 5.74 11.89
N SER A 153 -4.53 4.69 11.87
CA SER A 153 -4.72 3.81 13.04
C SER A 153 -3.44 3.08 13.46
N LEU A 154 -2.60 2.67 12.51
CA LEU A 154 -1.34 1.98 12.81
C LEU A 154 -0.26 2.95 13.31
N LEU A 155 -0.25 4.20 12.83
CA LEU A 155 0.62 5.27 13.34
C LEU A 155 0.25 5.65 14.78
N GLU A 156 -1.05 5.83 15.09
CA GLU A 156 -1.52 6.13 16.43
C GLU A 156 -1.14 5.03 17.43
N LYS A 157 -1.12 3.77 16.99
CA LYS A 157 -0.69 2.61 17.79
C LYS A 157 0.83 2.42 17.82
N HIS A 158 1.61 3.31 17.22
CA HIS A 158 3.07 3.21 17.10
C HIS A 158 3.57 1.92 16.44
N ILE A 159 2.71 1.25 15.64
CA ILE A 159 3.07 0.07 14.83
C ILE A 159 3.83 0.49 13.57
N LEU A 160 3.45 1.62 12.97
CA LEU A 160 4.15 2.24 11.85
C LEU A 160 4.89 3.50 12.31
N LYS A 161 6.01 3.79 11.64
CA LYS A 161 6.70 5.09 11.69
C LYS A 161 6.77 5.70 10.30
N GLU A 162 6.65 7.02 10.22
CA GLU A 162 6.80 7.76 8.98
C GLU A 162 8.27 7.90 8.58
N ALA A 163 8.57 7.67 7.32
CA ALA A 163 9.90 7.84 6.74
C ALA A 163 9.83 8.33 5.29
N ASP A 164 10.89 8.97 4.83
CA ASP A 164 11.10 9.26 3.42
C ASP A 164 11.70 8.01 2.77
N ILE A 165 10.91 7.34 1.95
CA ILE A 165 11.24 6.05 1.34
C ILE A 165 11.53 6.28 -0.14
N SER A 166 12.81 6.25 -0.52
CA SER A 166 13.19 6.19 -1.93
C SER A 166 12.98 4.80 -2.50
N VAL A 167 13.06 4.64 -3.82
CA VAL A 167 12.99 3.32 -4.44
C VAL A 167 14.17 2.45 -4.00
N GLU A 168 15.35 3.03 -3.82
CA GLU A 168 16.53 2.32 -3.30
C GLU A 168 16.30 1.82 -1.87
N THR A 169 15.69 2.65 -1.01
CA THR A 169 15.33 2.25 0.36
C THR A 169 14.30 1.12 0.33
N LEU A 170 13.29 1.22 -0.52
CA LEU A 170 12.30 0.16 -0.72
C LEU A 170 12.95 -1.17 -1.12
N MET A 171 13.88 -1.14 -2.08
CA MET A 171 14.56 -2.35 -2.59
C MET A 171 15.57 -2.97 -1.60
N ARG A 172 15.93 -2.28 -0.52
CA ARG A 172 16.74 -2.81 0.59
C ARG A 172 15.91 -3.34 1.76
N ALA A 173 14.61 -3.17 1.71
CA ALA A 173 13.72 -3.66 2.76
C ALA A 173 13.70 -5.19 2.82
N GLN A 174 13.17 -5.73 3.89
CA GLN A 174 12.93 -7.17 4.02
C GLN A 174 11.54 -7.56 3.52
N LYS A 175 10.55 -6.68 3.73
CA LYS A 175 9.16 -6.94 3.37
C LYS A 175 8.45 -5.67 2.94
N VAL A 176 7.50 -5.83 2.03
CA VAL A 176 6.53 -4.79 1.64
C VAL A 176 5.13 -5.32 1.93
N SER A 177 4.34 -4.57 2.68
CA SER A 177 2.94 -4.88 2.94
C SER A 177 2.03 -3.78 2.40
N LEU A 178 0.96 -4.18 1.73
CA LEU A 178 -0.07 -3.29 1.23
C LEU A 178 -1.17 -3.16 2.29
N ILE A 179 -1.54 -1.93 2.63
CA ILE A 179 -2.52 -1.65 3.69
C ILE A 179 -3.59 -0.68 3.23
N ASN A 180 -4.82 -0.94 3.60
CA ASN A 180 -5.94 0.01 3.49
C ASN A 180 -7.05 -0.38 4.49
N ALA A 181 -8.21 0.27 4.44
CA ALA A 181 -9.30 -0.02 5.37
C ALA A 181 -9.74 -1.50 5.37
N MET A 182 -9.57 -2.21 4.23
CA MET A 182 -9.99 -3.61 4.05
C MET A 182 -8.86 -4.61 4.28
N ILE A 183 -7.58 -4.17 4.16
CA ILE A 183 -6.38 -5.01 4.20
C ILE A 183 -5.55 -4.62 5.41
N ASP A 184 -5.35 -5.55 6.32
CA ASP A 184 -4.52 -5.35 7.51
C ASP A 184 -3.03 -5.53 7.20
N LEU A 185 -2.16 -5.00 8.07
CA LEU A 185 -0.71 -5.15 7.95
C LEU A 185 -0.34 -6.65 7.98
N GLY A 186 0.45 -7.09 7.01
CA GLY A 186 0.86 -8.48 6.84
C GLY A 186 -0.12 -9.38 6.08
N GLU A 187 -1.39 -8.95 5.85
CA GLU A 187 -2.35 -9.75 5.06
C GLU A 187 -2.01 -9.78 3.56
N ARG A 188 -1.32 -8.76 3.06
CA ARG A 188 -0.86 -8.69 1.68
C ARG A 188 0.59 -8.23 1.64
N GLU A 189 1.50 -9.20 1.63
CA GLU A 189 2.94 -8.96 1.47
C GLU A 189 3.37 -9.23 0.03
N ILE A 190 4.31 -8.42 -0.46
CA ILE A 190 4.90 -8.52 -1.79
C ILE A 190 6.38 -8.79 -1.62
N ALA A 191 6.87 -9.84 -2.27
CA ALA A 191 8.30 -10.14 -2.34
C ALA A 191 9.02 -9.08 -3.20
N LEU A 192 10.19 -8.63 -2.78
CA LEU A 192 10.89 -7.52 -3.42
C LEU A 192 11.32 -7.83 -4.85
N GLU A 193 11.62 -9.09 -5.17
CA GLU A 193 11.90 -9.54 -6.55
C GLU A 193 10.71 -9.33 -7.50
N ASN A 194 9.50 -9.18 -6.96
CA ASN A 194 8.29 -8.89 -7.70
C ASN A 194 7.96 -7.39 -7.79
N VAL A 195 8.86 -6.51 -7.32
CA VAL A 195 8.79 -5.07 -7.53
C VAL A 195 9.64 -4.70 -8.74
N ILE A 196 8.98 -4.39 -9.87
CA ILE A 196 9.60 -4.27 -11.19
C ILE A 196 9.66 -2.81 -11.64
N GLY A 197 10.66 -2.48 -12.46
CA GLY A 197 10.76 -1.16 -13.13
C GLY A 197 11.69 -0.17 -12.48
N PHE A 198 12.49 -0.62 -11.52
CA PHE A 198 13.63 0.11 -11.02
C PHE A 198 14.93 -0.52 -11.60
N ARG A 199 15.73 0.28 -12.31
CA ARG A 199 17.13 -0.01 -12.59
C ARG A 199 17.95 0.81 -11.61
N PRO A 200 18.67 0.21 -10.67
CA PRO A 200 19.64 0.95 -9.88
C PRO A 200 20.68 1.59 -10.84
N PRO A 201 21.20 2.78 -10.53
CA PRO A 201 22.31 3.34 -11.28
C PRO A 201 23.44 2.30 -11.33
N SER A 202 24.07 2.14 -12.49
CA SER A 202 24.96 1.03 -12.89
C SER A 202 26.23 0.84 -12.04
N ASN A 203 26.40 1.54 -10.94
CA ASN A 203 27.57 1.51 -10.07
C ASN A 203 27.38 0.82 -8.70
N GLN A 204 26.26 0.14 -8.44
CA GLN A 204 26.07 -0.61 -7.20
C GLN A 204 25.45 -1.99 -7.48
N ILE A 205 26.20 -2.86 -8.14
CA ILE A 205 25.97 -4.29 -8.06
C ILE A 205 26.65 -4.74 -6.76
N PRO A 206 25.94 -5.25 -5.72
CA PRO A 206 26.61 -5.89 -4.61
C PRO A 206 27.36 -7.10 -5.19
N PHE A 207 28.66 -7.20 -4.91
CA PHE A 207 29.42 -8.40 -5.20
C PHE A 207 28.69 -9.60 -4.61
N ALA A 208 28.11 -10.44 -5.47
CA ALA A 208 27.74 -11.78 -5.07
C ALA A 208 28.98 -12.44 -4.51
N VAL A 209 28.90 -12.93 -3.28
CA VAL A 209 29.93 -13.75 -2.67
C VAL A 209 30.10 -14.96 -3.58
N GLN A 210 31.12 -14.93 -4.44
CA GLN A 210 31.61 -16.13 -5.12
C GLN A 210 32.19 -17.03 -4.02
N SER A 211 31.47 -18.10 -3.72
CA SER A 211 32.05 -19.21 -2.96
C SER A 211 33.13 -19.85 -3.81
N ASP A 212 34.39 -19.49 -3.60
CA ASP A 212 35.54 -20.19 -4.10
C ASP A 212 35.56 -21.61 -3.55
N SER A 213 34.94 -22.53 -4.25
CA SER A 213 35.22 -23.95 -4.09
C SER A 213 36.55 -24.27 -4.80
N VAL A 214 37.64 -24.06 -4.10
CA VAL A 214 38.97 -24.51 -4.50
C VAL A 214 38.96 -26.04 -4.51
N ARG A 215 38.76 -26.63 -5.68
CA ARG A 215 39.05 -28.04 -5.93
C ARG A 215 40.57 -28.17 -6.10
N HIS A 216 41.25 -28.71 -5.07
CA HIS A 216 42.59 -29.18 -5.20
C HIS A 216 42.58 -30.53 -5.94
N PRO A 217 43.38 -30.69 -7.03
CA PRO A 217 43.56 -31.99 -7.64
C PRO A 217 44.55 -32.82 -6.79
N ILE A 218 44.06 -33.90 -6.23
CA ILE A 218 44.92 -34.93 -5.58
C ILE A 218 45.65 -35.63 -6.68
N ARG A 219 46.98 -35.43 -6.80
CA ARG A 219 47.85 -36.22 -7.61
C ARG A 219 48.15 -37.56 -6.88
N PHE A 220 47.64 -38.66 -7.42
CA PHE A 220 48.10 -40.00 -7.06
C PHE A 220 49.49 -40.21 -7.68
N ARG A 221 50.52 -40.36 -6.84
CA ARG A 221 51.84 -40.91 -7.21
C ARG A 221 51.72 -42.45 -7.21
N SER A 222 51.90 -43.07 -8.37
CA SER A 222 52.09 -44.50 -8.49
C SER A 222 53.48 -44.86 -7.98
N LEU A 223 53.54 -45.65 -6.92
CA LEU A 223 54.77 -46.37 -6.52
C LEU A 223 54.82 -47.64 -7.34
N ARG A 224 55.83 -47.74 -8.19
CA ARG A 224 56.32 -49.01 -8.75
C ARG A 224 57.11 -49.70 -7.66
N THR A 225 56.78 -50.91 -7.35
CA THR A 225 57.63 -51.85 -6.63
C THR A 225 58.10 -52.86 -7.67
N ASP A 226 59.41 -52.78 -7.98
CA ASP A 226 60.15 -53.90 -8.55
C ASP A 226 60.49 -54.82 -7.37
N PHE A 227 60.11 -56.09 -7.49
CA PHE A 227 60.73 -57.38 -7.26
C PHE A 227 59.67 -58.47 -7.32
#